data_eb3854a0cedfa9710c2c3ee74540c63f
#
_entry.id   eb3854a0cedfa9710c2c3ee74540c63f
#
_cell.length_a   1.000
_cell.length_b   1.000
_cell.length_c   1.000
_cell.angle_alpha   90.00
_cell.angle_beta   90.00
_cell.angle_gamma   90.00
#
_symmetry.space_group_name_H-M   'P 1'
#
loop_
_entity.id
_entity.type
_entity.pdbx_description
1 polymer ?
#
loop_
_entity_poly.entity_id
_entity_poly.type
_entity_poly.pdbx_seq_one_letter_code
_entity_poly.pdbx_strand_id
1 'polypeptide(L)'
;STDADHLDIYGDAATMKAAFAEFASQIKPHGALILKKGVEIDLSNVKAKVFSYSYREQADFSPENVELLEGGYFRFNLVYPAFTTIFGEEVPAGKIEGCTVGIPGWVNVENGIAAAASALIGGIAPEKIKEALAAFQGVERRFDIHINTPEIAYIDDYAHHPEELASAITSIRNIFPGRKITSIFQPHLYTR
;
A
#
# COMPACT_ATOMS: atom_id res chain seq x y z
N SER A 1 6.43 -5.60 2.09
CA SER A 1 6.91 -6.81 2.79
C SER A 1 8.42 -6.77 2.89
N THR A 2 8.98 -7.64 3.75
CA THR A 2 10.42 -7.94 3.85
C THR A 2 10.69 -9.38 3.40
N ASP A 3 9.84 -9.89 2.51
CA ASP A 3 10.01 -11.21 1.92
C ASP A 3 11.28 -11.24 1.07
N ALA A 4 11.91 -12.41 1.02
CA ALA A 4 13.17 -12.58 0.31
C ALA A 4 13.02 -12.23 -1.18
N ASP A 5 13.66 -11.16 -1.59
CA ASP A 5 13.71 -10.68 -2.96
C ASP A 5 15.10 -10.15 -3.27
N HIS A 6 15.50 -10.11 -4.55
CA HIS A 6 16.81 -9.64 -4.97
C HIS A 6 17.98 -10.32 -4.23
N LEU A 7 17.87 -11.63 -3.98
CA LEU A 7 18.92 -12.41 -3.29
C LEU A 7 20.23 -12.49 -4.06
N ASP A 8 20.19 -12.24 -5.36
CA ASP A 8 21.37 -12.04 -6.20
C ASP A 8 22.21 -10.81 -5.78
N ILE A 9 21.55 -9.81 -5.16
CA ILE A 9 22.21 -8.59 -4.65
C ILE A 9 22.53 -8.75 -3.15
N TYR A 10 21.57 -9.22 -2.35
CA TYR A 10 21.70 -9.28 -0.88
C TYR A 10 22.33 -10.57 -0.37
N GLY A 11 22.41 -11.62 -1.19
CA GLY A 11 22.92 -12.94 -0.81
C GLY A 11 21.90 -13.77 -0.02
N ASP A 12 21.31 -13.25 1.05
CA ASP A 12 20.31 -13.92 1.86
C ASP A 12 19.27 -12.97 2.46
N ALA A 13 18.21 -13.54 3.03
CA ALA A 13 17.10 -12.80 3.63
C ALA A 13 17.52 -12.01 4.89
N ALA A 14 18.51 -12.50 5.64
CA ALA A 14 19.00 -11.82 6.84
C ALA A 14 19.74 -10.54 6.47
N THR A 15 20.61 -10.61 5.48
CA THR A 15 21.35 -9.46 4.93
C THR A 15 20.38 -8.42 4.35
N MET A 16 19.34 -8.86 3.63
CA MET A 16 18.31 -7.95 3.12
C MET A 16 17.56 -7.24 4.26
N LYS A 17 17.16 -7.96 5.32
CA LYS A 17 16.50 -7.36 6.49
C LYS A 17 17.42 -6.37 7.21
N ALA A 18 18.71 -6.68 7.32
CA ALA A 18 19.71 -5.76 7.89
C ALA A 18 19.83 -4.47 7.06
N ALA A 19 19.83 -4.58 5.72
CA ALA A 19 19.83 -3.42 4.84
C ALA A 19 18.58 -2.53 5.00
N PHE A 20 17.38 -3.12 5.19
CA PHE A 20 16.18 -2.36 5.52
C PHE A 20 16.28 -1.66 6.88
N ALA A 21 16.85 -2.31 7.90
CA ALA A 21 17.06 -1.71 9.20
C ALA A 21 18.06 -0.53 9.11
N GLU A 22 19.15 -0.69 8.38
CA GLU A 22 20.12 0.36 8.11
C GLU A 22 19.47 1.53 7.38
N PHE A 23 18.70 1.27 6.31
CA PHE A 23 17.97 2.31 5.59
C PHE A 23 17.02 3.08 6.51
N ALA A 24 16.23 2.38 7.33
CA ALA A 24 15.33 3.00 8.29
C ALA A 24 16.05 3.86 9.32
N SER A 25 17.25 3.46 9.76
CA SER A 25 18.07 4.21 10.71
C SER A 25 18.57 5.56 10.20
N GLN A 26 18.60 5.76 8.88
CA GLN A 26 19.02 7.01 8.23
C GLN A 26 17.94 8.11 8.29
N ILE A 27 16.71 7.78 8.73
CA ILE A 27 15.64 8.76 8.87
C ILE A 27 16.03 9.75 9.98
N LYS A 28 15.94 11.05 9.67
CA LYS A 28 16.28 12.12 10.62
C LYS A 28 15.34 12.08 11.84
N PRO A 29 15.78 12.52 13.04
CA PRO A 29 14.95 12.45 14.25
C PRO A 29 13.59 13.16 14.17
N HIS A 30 13.47 14.20 13.35
CA HIS A 30 12.21 14.91 13.10
C HIS A 30 11.39 14.35 11.93
N GLY A 31 11.90 13.30 11.29
CA GLY A 31 11.16 12.57 10.26
C GLY A 31 10.22 11.53 10.86
N ALA A 32 9.60 10.73 9.99
CA ALA A 32 8.73 9.64 10.38
C ALA A 32 8.99 8.40 9.53
N LEU A 33 8.92 7.23 10.15
CA LEU A 33 8.87 5.94 9.47
C LEU A 33 7.41 5.46 9.49
N ILE A 34 6.87 5.17 8.32
CA ILE A 34 5.54 4.56 8.18
C ILE A 34 5.74 3.12 7.77
N LEU A 35 5.42 2.18 8.65
CA LEU A 35 5.71 0.76 8.49
C LEU A 35 4.41 -0.04 8.39
N LYS A 36 4.32 -0.93 7.40
CA LYS A 36 3.21 -1.86 7.34
C LYS A 36 3.21 -2.77 8.56
N LYS A 37 2.06 -2.92 9.22
CA LYS A 37 1.91 -3.82 10.37
C LYS A 37 2.25 -5.25 9.99
N GLY A 38 2.97 -5.95 10.86
CA GLY A 38 3.48 -7.29 10.60
C GLY A 38 4.82 -7.36 9.85
N VAL A 39 5.35 -6.23 9.38
CA VAL A 39 6.72 -6.18 8.84
C VAL A 39 7.72 -6.11 9.98
N GLU A 40 8.61 -7.10 10.04
CA GLU A 40 9.63 -7.23 11.08
C GLU A 40 10.99 -6.75 10.56
N ILE A 41 11.45 -5.61 11.08
CA ILE A 41 12.79 -5.08 10.89
C ILE A 41 13.34 -4.59 12.24
N ASP A 42 14.63 -4.58 12.40
CA ASP A 42 15.27 -4.00 13.59
C ASP A 42 15.14 -2.46 13.57
N LEU A 43 14.42 -1.94 14.56
CA LEU A 43 14.19 -0.50 14.72
C LEU A 43 15.04 0.13 15.82
N SER A 44 15.97 -0.60 16.45
CA SER A 44 16.75 -0.15 17.60
C SER A 44 17.55 1.14 17.35
N ASN A 45 17.96 1.36 16.10
CA ASN A 45 18.72 2.53 15.66
C ASN A 45 17.86 3.63 15.00
N VAL A 46 16.55 3.44 14.90
CA VAL A 46 15.61 4.43 14.33
C VAL A 46 15.30 5.49 15.40
N LYS A 47 15.68 6.74 15.14
CA LYS A 47 15.45 7.88 16.04
C LYS A 47 14.16 8.65 15.69
N ALA A 48 13.61 8.41 14.52
CA ALA A 48 12.38 9.01 14.04
C ALA A 48 11.15 8.35 14.70
N LYS A 49 10.02 9.05 14.70
CA LYS A 49 8.76 8.45 15.14
C LYS A 49 8.33 7.36 14.16
N VAL A 50 7.93 6.22 14.69
CA VAL A 50 7.45 5.09 13.89
C VAL A 50 5.94 5.02 14.00
N PHE A 51 5.27 4.94 12.85
CA PHE A 51 3.84 4.73 12.73
C PHE A 51 3.58 3.44 11.96
N SER A 52 2.55 2.73 12.37
CA SER A 52 2.07 1.54 11.68
C SER A 52 0.90 1.86 10.75
N TYR A 53 0.77 1.12 9.66
CA TYR A 53 -0.43 1.14 8.83
C TYR A 53 -0.88 -0.27 8.46
N SER A 54 -2.17 -0.45 8.26
CA SER A 54 -2.74 -1.71 7.80
C SER A 54 -4.13 -1.50 7.19
N TYR A 55 -4.48 -2.36 6.23
CA TYR A 55 -5.85 -2.47 5.72
C TYR A 55 -6.70 -3.43 6.57
N ARG A 56 -6.09 -4.45 7.17
CA ARG A 56 -6.80 -5.57 7.81
C ARG A 56 -6.79 -5.55 9.33
N GLU A 57 -5.81 -4.91 9.91
CA GLU A 57 -5.56 -4.94 11.34
C GLU A 57 -5.57 -3.53 11.91
N GLN A 58 -5.88 -3.41 13.19
CA GLN A 58 -5.79 -2.13 13.88
C GLN A 58 -4.33 -1.65 13.88
N ALA A 59 -4.10 -0.47 13.37
CA ALA A 59 -2.81 0.20 13.24
C ALA A 59 -2.99 1.70 13.51
N ASP A 60 -1.89 2.46 13.55
CA ASP A 60 -1.97 3.92 13.71
C ASP A 60 -2.78 4.56 12.57
N PHE A 61 -2.54 4.10 11.34
CA PHE A 61 -3.34 4.47 10.18
C PHE A 61 -4.08 3.25 9.67
N SER A 62 -5.38 3.26 9.75
CA SER A 62 -6.22 2.11 9.37
C SER A 62 -7.58 2.55 8.85
N PRO A 63 -8.26 1.71 8.05
CA PRO A 63 -9.58 2.05 7.55
C PRO A 63 -10.67 1.62 8.53
N GLU A 64 -11.74 2.39 8.57
CA GLU A 64 -13.02 2.02 9.18
C GLU A 64 -14.14 2.07 8.13
N ASN A 65 -15.24 1.36 8.40
CA ASN A 65 -16.43 1.36 7.54
C ASN A 65 -16.12 1.07 6.07
N VAL A 66 -15.32 0.02 5.84
CA VAL A 66 -14.91 -0.38 4.49
C VAL A 66 -16.10 -0.97 3.74
N GLU A 67 -16.43 -0.37 2.62
CA GLU A 67 -17.52 -0.76 1.71
C GLU A 67 -16.94 -1.12 0.34
N LEU A 68 -17.28 -2.30 -0.16
CA LEU A 68 -16.96 -2.68 -1.55
C LEU A 68 -18.02 -2.08 -2.48
N LEU A 69 -17.57 -1.27 -3.41
CA LEU A 69 -18.40 -0.64 -4.44
C LEU A 69 -18.36 -1.45 -5.76
N GLU A 70 -19.27 -1.12 -6.67
CA GLU A 70 -19.26 -1.69 -8.01
C GLU A 70 -17.91 -1.48 -8.71
N GLY A 71 -17.48 -2.46 -9.51
CA GLY A 71 -16.19 -2.41 -10.20
C GLY A 71 -14.98 -2.71 -9.33
N GLY A 72 -15.16 -3.14 -8.06
CA GLY A 72 -14.07 -3.49 -7.17
C GLY A 72 -13.40 -2.30 -6.48
N TYR A 73 -14.02 -1.12 -6.54
CA TYR A 73 -13.60 0.05 -5.78
C TYR A 73 -13.97 -0.08 -4.31
N PHE A 74 -13.32 0.70 -3.46
CA PHE A 74 -13.61 0.71 -2.03
C PHE A 74 -13.87 2.12 -1.54
N ARG A 75 -14.86 2.26 -0.65
CA ARG A 75 -15.07 3.45 0.18
C ARG A 75 -14.74 3.11 1.61
N PHE A 76 -14.04 4.01 2.32
CA PHE A 76 -13.65 3.81 3.71
C PHE A 76 -13.43 5.16 4.41
N ASN A 77 -13.40 5.14 5.73
CA ASN A 77 -12.89 6.25 6.52
C ASN A 77 -11.45 5.94 6.91
N LEU A 78 -10.51 6.86 6.68
CA LEU A 78 -9.14 6.72 7.15
C LEU A 78 -9.02 7.30 8.55
N VAL A 79 -8.73 6.46 9.53
CA VAL A 79 -8.48 6.86 10.93
C VAL A 79 -6.98 7.08 11.14
N TYR A 80 -6.63 8.08 11.94
CA TYR A 80 -5.26 8.41 12.29
C TYR A 80 -5.13 8.88 13.74
N PRO A 81 -3.99 8.61 14.42
CA PRO A 81 -3.72 9.05 15.78
C PRO A 81 -3.38 10.55 15.83
N ALA A 82 -3.23 11.10 17.02
CA ALA A 82 -2.58 12.39 17.18
C ALA A 82 -1.09 12.28 16.82
N PHE A 83 -0.57 13.25 16.07
CA PHE A 83 0.83 13.30 15.67
C PHE A 83 1.31 14.72 15.48
N THR A 84 2.63 14.90 15.38
CA THR A 84 3.27 16.14 14.97
C THR A 84 3.74 15.97 13.53
N THR A 85 3.44 16.94 12.67
CA THR A 85 3.93 16.97 11.29
C THR A 85 5.46 17.14 11.25
N ILE A 86 6.07 16.86 10.09
CA ILE A 86 7.51 17.13 9.89
C ILE A 86 7.87 18.62 9.99
N PHE A 87 6.89 19.51 9.98
CA PHE A 87 7.04 20.95 10.15
C PHE A 87 6.79 21.43 11.59
N GLY A 88 6.48 20.51 12.51
CA GLY A 88 6.27 20.81 13.92
C GLY A 88 4.84 21.18 14.30
N GLU A 89 3.87 21.02 13.40
CA GLU A 89 2.45 21.31 13.68
C GLU A 89 1.80 20.11 14.39
N GLU A 90 1.08 20.36 15.47
CA GLU A 90 0.30 19.35 16.20
C GLU A 90 -1.02 19.07 15.49
N VAL A 91 -1.26 17.81 15.16
CA VAL A 91 -2.51 17.32 14.56
C VAL A 91 -3.20 16.40 15.56
N PRO A 92 -4.43 16.71 15.99
CA PRO A 92 -5.19 15.83 16.87
C PRO A 92 -5.58 14.53 16.16
N ALA A 93 -5.84 13.48 16.93
CA ALA A 93 -6.42 12.25 16.39
C ALA A 93 -7.73 12.54 15.66
N GLY A 94 -7.95 11.87 14.54
CA GLY A 94 -9.12 12.14 13.71
C GLY A 94 -9.34 11.09 12.62
N LYS A 95 -10.19 11.47 11.68
CA LYS A 95 -10.48 10.63 10.51
C LYS A 95 -10.77 11.47 9.26
N ILE A 96 -10.48 10.90 8.10
CA ILE A 96 -10.92 11.41 6.80
C ILE A 96 -12.09 10.53 6.35
N GLU A 97 -13.28 11.09 6.31
CA GLU A 97 -14.49 10.34 6.00
C GLU A 97 -14.70 10.18 4.48
N GLY A 98 -15.16 8.99 4.07
CA GLY A 98 -15.57 8.68 2.70
C GLY A 98 -14.43 8.77 1.69
N CYS A 99 -13.25 8.32 2.07
CA CYS A 99 -12.13 8.15 1.13
C CYS A 99 -12.48 7.08 0.09
N THR A 100 -12.04 7.31 -1.14
CA THR A 100 -12.01 6.30 -2.21
C THR A 100 -10.64 6.34 -2.85
N VAL A 101 -10.16 5.22 -3.37
CA VAL A 101 -8.98 5.20 -4.24
C VAL A 101 -9.46 5.05 -5.66
N GLY A 102 -8.95 5.86 -6.59
CA GLY A 102 -9.43 5.93 -7.98
C GLY A 102 -9.10 4.69 -8.83
N ILE A 103 -8.54 3.64 -8.23
CA ILE A 103 -8.26 2.33 -8.84
C ILE A 103 -8.83 1.21 -7.97
N PRO A 104 -9.30 0.10 -8.57
CA PRO A 104 -9.91 -0.99 -7.84
C PRO A 104 -8.89 -1.86 -7.10
N GLY A 105 -9.39 -2.67 -6.18
CA GLY A 105 -8.62 -3.68 -5.45
C GLY A 105 -8.19 -3.25 -4.05
N TRP A 106 -8.31 -4.19 -3.10
CA TRP A 106 -8.01 -3.96 -1.69
C TRP A 106 -6.54 -3.56 -1.43
N VAL A 107 -5.62 -4.07 -2.27
CA VAL A 107 -4.18 -3.73 -2.17
C VAL A 107 -3.95 -2.24 -2.41
N ASN A 108 -4.76 -1.63 -3.27
CA ASN A 108 -4.68 -0.20 -3.55
C ASN A 108 -5.25 0.65 -2.40
N VAL A 109 -6.20 0.11 -1.64
CA VAL A 109 -6.62 0.73 -0.37
C VAL A 109 -5.46 0.75 0.62
N GLU A 110 -4.74 -0.36 0.78
CA GLU A 110 -3.58 -0.44 1.68
C GLU A 110 -2.48 0.54 1.26
N ASN A 111 -2.17 0.61 -0.04
CA ASN A 111 -1.22 1.58 -0.60
C ASN A 111 -1.71 3.03 -0.41
N GLY A 112 -3.00 3.27 -0.60
CA GLY A 112 -3.64 4.57 -0.38
C GLY A 112 -3.56 5.04 1.07
N ILE A 113 -3.72 4.12 2.04
CA ILE A 113 -3.53 4.41 3.47
C ILE A 113 -2.09 4.85 3.75
N ALA A 114 -1.09 4.14 3.22
CA ALA A 114 0.32 4.50 3.39
C ALA A 114 0.65 5.86 2.77
N ALA A 115 0.12 6.12 1.57
CA ALA A 115 0.29 7.41 0.89
C ALA A 115 -0.37 8.56 1.67
N ALA A 116 -1.60 8.34 2.15
CA ALA A 116 -2.33 9.32 2.97
C ALA A 116 -1.63 9.60 4.30
N ALA A 117 -1.11 8.56 4.98
CA ALA A 117 -0.32 8.70 6.21
C ALA A 117 0.92 9.58 5.96
N SER A 118 1.64 9.32 4.85
CA SER A 118 2.80 10.13 4.46
C SER A 118 2.43 11.59 4.19
N ALA A 119 1.32 11.82 3.50
CA ALA A 119 0.83 13.15 3.18
C ALA A 119 0.35 13.91 4.43
N LEU A 120 -0.37 13.25 5.35
CA LEU A 120 -0.80 13.84 6.63
C LEU A 120 0.40 14.28 7.47
N ILE A 121 1.39 13.39 7.63
CA ILE A 121 2.62 13.69 8.38
C ILE A 121 3.42 14.80 7.67
N GLY A 122 3.34 14.88 6.34
CA GLY A 122 3.86 15.95 5.52
C GLY A 122 3.07 17.28 5.58
N GLY A 123 2.02 17.36 6.41
CA GLY A 123 1.24 18.60 6.61
C GLY A 123 0.21 18.89 5.51
N ILE A 124 -0.15 17.89 4.70
CA ILE A 124 -1.19 18.07 3.67
C ILE A 124 -2.57 17.95 4.32
N ALA A 125 -3.46 18.88 4.00
CA ALA A 125 -4.82 18.92 4.53
C ALA A 125 -5.64 17.67 4.13
N PRO A 126 -6.46 17.14 5.05
CA PRO A 126 -7.27 15.93 4.83
C PRO A 126 -8.13 15.97 3.56
N GLU A 127 -8.72 17.11 3.25
CA GLU A 127 -9.57 17.30 2.06
C GLU A 127 -8.78 17.10 0.77
N LYS A 128 -7.55 17.61 0.73
CA LYS A 128 -6.65 17.46 -0.43
C LYS A 128 -6.18 16.02 -0.61
N ILE A 129 -5.95 15.32 0.49
CA ILE A 129 -5.60 13.90 0.47
C ILE A 129 -6.77 13.08 -0.09
N LYS A 130 -7.99 13.34 0.38
CA LYS A 130 -9.21 12.68 -0.12
C LYS A 130 -9.40 12.92 -1.62
N GLU A 131 -9.28 14.17 -2.08
CA GLU A 131 -9.35 14.54 -3.49
C GLU A 131 -8.29 13.79 -4.33
N ALA A 132 -7.03 13.79 -3.87
CA ALA A 132 -5.93 13.15 -4.57
C ALA A 132 -6.06 11.63 -4.66
N LEU A 133 -6.49 10.97 -3.57
CA LEU A 133 -6.75 9.53 -3.58
C LEU A 133 -7.83 9.16 -4.59
N ALA A 134 -8.93 9.91 -4.64
CA ALA A 134 -10.03 9.68 -5.58
C ALA A 134 -9.63 9.95 -7.04
N ALA A 135 -8.77 10.93 -7.27
CA ALA A 135 -8.30 11.31 -8.61
C ALA A 135 -7.17 10.40 -9.14
N PHE A 136 -6.58 9.54 -8.30
CA PHE A 136 -5.47 8.68 -8.69
C PHE A 136 -5.92 7.62 -9.69
N GLN A 137 -5.31 7.59 -10.86
CA GLN A 137 -5.66 6.68 -11.96
C GLN A 137 -4.75 5.46 -12.09
N GLY A 138 -3.89 5.24 -11.10
CA GLY A 138 -2.97 4.12 -11.11
C GLY A 138 -1.61 4.45 -11.71
N VAL A 139 -0.82 3.41 -11.85
CA VAL A 139 0.51 3.43 -12.45
C VAL A 139 0.50 2.41 -13.57
N GLU A 140 1.09 2.75 -14.71
CA GLU A 140 1.26 1.86 -15.85
C GLU A 140 1.83 0.50 -15.40
N ARG A 141 1.26 -0.59 -15.89
CA ARG A 141 1.63 -1.97 -15.54
C ARG A 141 1.45 -2.33 -14.05
N ARG A 142 0.59 -1.64 -13.30
CA ARG A 142 0.21 -1.96 -11.92
C ARG A 142 -1.31 -2.07 -11.83
N PHE A 143 -1.85 -3.28 -12.03
CA PHE A 143 -3.29 -3.54 -12.14
C PHE A 143 -3.93 -2.64 -13.21
N ASP A 144 -3.25 -2.51 -14.34
CA ASP A 144 -3.59 -1.58 -15.41
C ASP A 144 -4.66 -2.20 -16.33
N ILE A 145 -5.84 -1.61 -16.34
CA ILE A 145 -6.99 -2.15 -17.06
C ILE A 145 -7.05 -1.52 -18.45
N HIS A 146 -6.58 -2.24 -19.45
CA HIS A 146 -6.59 -1.80 -20.85
C HIS A 146 -7.94 -2.02 -21.55
N ILE A 147 -8.63 -3.12 -21.21
CA ILE A 147 -9.95 -3.45 -21.78
C ILE A 147 -10.86 -3.88 -20.65
N ASN A 148 -12.07 -3.34 -20.62
CA ASN A 148 -13.10 -3.72 -19.66
C ASN A 148 -14.48 -3.69 -20.35
N THR A 149 -14.86 -4.83 -20.93
CA THR A 149 -16.17 -5.03 -21.56
C THR A 149 -16.95 -6.15 -20.84
N PRO A 150 -18.25 -6.31 -21.11
CA PRO A 150 -18.99 -7.46 -20.57
C PRO A 150 -18.38 -8.83 -20.94
N GLU A 151 -17.73 -8.93 -22.10
CA GLU A 151 -17.18 -10.19 -22.62
C GLU A 151 -15.74 -10.42 -22.20
N ILE A 152 -14.93 -9.37 -22.16
CA ILE A 152 -13.49 -9.49 -21.92
C ILE A 152 -12.96 -8.34 -21.06
N ALA A 153 -12.09 -8.66 -20.12
CA ALA A 153 -11.22 -7.70 -19.43
C ALA A 153 -9.75 -8.08 -19.68
N TYR A 154 -8.94 -7.09 -20.07
CA TYR A 154 -7.50 -7.25 -20.20
C TYR A 154 -6.81 -6.36 -19.19
N ILE A 155 -6.02 -6.98 -18.32
CA ILE A 155 -5.33 -6.32 -17.21
C ILE A 155 -3.85 -6.65 -17.32
N ASP A 156 -3.00 -5.64 -17.33
CA ASP A 156 -1.56 -5.77 -17.24
C ASP A 156 -1.08 -5.47 -15.81
N ASP A 157 -0.28 -6.38 -15.26
CA ASP A 157 0.31 -6.24 -13.93
C ASP A 157 1.75 -6.71 -13.92
N TYR A 158 2.62 -5.94 -13.30
CA TYR A 158 4.04 -6.26 -13.20
C TYR A 158 4.33 -7.29 -12.09
N ALA A 159 3.31 -7.87 -11.49
CA ALA A 159 3.44 -8.88 -10.45
C ALA A 159 4.33 -10.04 -10.89
N HIS A 160 5.40 -10.29 -10.17
CA HIS A 160 6.37 -11.34 -10.46
C HIS A 160 6.80 -12.11 -9.21
N HIS A 161 6.45 -11.60 -8.01
CA HIS A 161 6.60 -12.29 -6.74
C HIS A 161 5.32 -13.08 -6.41
N PRO A 162 5.39 -14.27 -5.77
CA PRO A 162 4.22 -15.11 -5.45
C PRO A 162 3.10 -14.35 -4.73
N GLU A 163 3.42 -13.51 -3.73
CA GLU A 163 2.44 -12.69 -2.99
C GLU A 163 1.76 -11.65 -3.89
N GLU A 164 2.50 -11.02 -4.80
CA GLU A 164 1.95 -10.07 -5.78
C GLU A 164 0.98 -10.77 -6.74
N LEU A 165 1.38 -11.93 -7.27
CA LEU A 165 0.54 -12.75 -8.16
C LEU A 165 -0.74 -13.20 -7.45
N ALA A 166 -0.64 -13.70 -6.22
CA ALA A 166 -1.78 -14.11 -5.42
C ALA A 166 -2.74 -12.93 -5.16
N SER A 167 -2.18 -11.76 -4.86
CA SER A 167 -2.93 -10.52 -4.64
C SER A 167 -3.66 -10.06 -5.91
N ALA A 168 -2.97 -10.03 -7.05
CA ALA A 168 -3.54 -9.66 -8.34
C ALA A 168 -4.68 -10.59 -8.74
N ILE A 169 -4.48 -11.92 -8.68
CA ILE A 169 -5.51 -12.92 -9.00
C ILE A 169 -6.71 -12.81 -8.07
N THR A 170 -6.49 -12.60 -6.77
CA THR A 170 -7.57 -12.43 -5.80
C THR A 170 -8.37 -11.16 -6.08
N SER A 171 -7.71 -10.07 -6.42
CA SER A 171 -8.36 -8.81 -6.80
C SER A 171 -9.21 -9.00 -8.06
N ILE A 172 -8.68 -9.67 -9.10
CA ILE A 172 -9.42 -9.96 -10.34
C ILE A 172 -10.68 -10.81 -10.05
N ARG A 173 -10.58 -11.83 -9.20
CA ARG A 173 -11.74 -12.65 -8.82
C ARG A 173 -12.83 -11.86 -8.12
N ASN A 174 -12.45 -10.92 -7.29
CA ASN A 174 -13.39 -10.06 -6.57
C ASN A 174 -14.08 -9.04 -7.50
N ILE A 175 -13.34 -8.50 -8.47
CA ILE A 175 -13.86 -7.51 -9.42
C ILE A 175 -14.74 -8.17 -10.49
N PHE A 176 -14.38 -9.38 -10.93
CA PHE A 176 -15.04 -10.12 -12.00
C PHE A 176 -15.53 -11.49 -11.51
N PRO A 177 -16.52 -11.55 -10.59
CA PRO A 177 -16.99 -12.81 -10.03
C PRO A 177 -17.59 -13.72 -11.12
N GLY A 178 -17.22 -14.99 -11.08
CA GLY A 178 -17.74 -16.00 -12.03
C GLY A 178 -17.09 -16.00 -13.42
N ARG A 179 -16.23 -15.03 -13.75
CA ARG A 179 -15.52 -15.01 -15.04
C ARG A 179 -14.33 -15.95 -15.02
N LYS A 180 -14.05 -16.57 -16.18
CA LYS A 180 -12.82 -17.37 -16.39
C LYS A 180 -11.62 -16.44 -16.40
N ILE A 181 -10.60 -16.77 -15.62
CA ILE A 181 -9.30 -16.08 -15.61
C ILE A 181 -8.31 -16.89 -16.44
N THR A 182 -7.63 -16.22 -17.35
CA THR A 182 -6.47 -16.74 -18.08
C THR A 182 -5.30 -15.86 -17.73
N SER A 183 -4.26 -16.42 -17.11
CA SER A 183 -3.02 -15.70 -16.79
C SER A 183 -1.94 -16.05 -17.80
N ILE A 184 -1.23 -15.01 -18.26
CA ILE A 184 0.02 -15.16 -19.02
C ILE A 184 1.10 -14.60 -18.11
N PHE A 185 2.07 -15.45 -17.75
CA PHE A 185 3.12 -15.10 -16.79
C PHE A 185 4.49 -15.29 -17.43
N GLN A 186 5.33 -14.27 -17.30
CA GLN A 186 6.74 -14.34 -17.67
C GLN A 186 7.60 -14.21 -16.42
N PRO A 187 8.31 -15.27 -15.99
CA PRO A 187 9.21 -15.17 -14.82
C PRO A 187 10.36 -14.23 -15.14
N HIS A 188 10.73 -13.41 -14.15
CA HIS A 188 11.79 -12.42 -14.29
C HIS A 188 13.19 -13.05 -14.25
N LEU A 189 13.40 -14.03 -13.39
CA LEU A 189 14.66 -14.77 -13.21
C LEU A 189 14.42 -16.27 -13.16
N TYR A 190 15.43 -17.07 -13.58
CA TYR A 190 15.38 -18.54 -13.49
C TYR A 190 15.37 -19.09 -12.05
N THR A 191 15.72 -18.27 -11.07
CA THR A 191 15.86 -18.63 -9.65
C THR A 191 14.65 -18.19 -8.80
N ARG A 192 13.60 -17.71 -9.39
CA ARG A 192 12.35 -17.30 -8.72
C ARG A 192 11.18 -18.19 -9.09
#